data_1e268f753f1a5690d4856251ce5a7bde
#
_entry.id   1e268f753f1a5690d4856251ce5a7bde
#
_cell.length_a   1.000
_cell.length_b   1.000
_cell.length_c   1.000
_cell.angle_alpha   90.00
_cell.angle_beta   90.00
_cell.angle_gamma   90.00
#
_symmetry.space_group_name_H-M   'P 1'
#
loop_
_entity.id
_entity.type
_entity.pdbx_description
1 polymer ?
#
loop_
_entity_poly.entity_id
_entity_poly.type
_entity_poly.pdbx_seq_one_letter_code
_entity_poly.pdbx_strand_id
1 'polypeptide(L)'
;MNKLPDGWTEYKLKDIMSISSKRYNPNKDTKNYKCIELEHIESETGILNGHTNSKDIHSVKNVFEKGEVLYGKLRPYLKKFYLAKFDGVCSSEIWVLKGKKVINDFLYYFIQQDNFNYIANVSIGMIMPRADWSYMSEISFNIPPLDEQKRIASALSKIDAYLENTIKLIEEKERFKRGI
;
A
#
# COMPACT_ATOMS: atom_id res chain seq x y z
N MET A 1 14.82 -11.72 27.07
CA MET A 1 13.56 -11.62 26.29
C MET A 1 12.96 -10.26 26.60
N ASN A 2 12.91 -9.36 25.62
CA ASN A 2 12.23 -8.08 25.83
C ASN A 2 10.73 -8.38 25.97
N LYS A 3 10.16 -8.03 27.11
CA LYS A 3 8.71 -8.14 27.35
C LYS A 3 8.00 -7.22 26.35
N LEU A 4 6.98 -7.74 25.64
CA LEU A 4 6.15 -6.91 24.78
C LEU A 4 5.46 -5.81 25.61
N PRO A 5 5.21 -4.63 25.03
CA PRO A 5 4.38 -3.62 25.68
C PRO A 5 3.01 -4.19 26.06
N ASP A 6 2.41 -3.64 27.11
CA ASP A 6 1.12 -4.11 27.59
C ASP A 6 0.04 -4.00 26.49
N GLY A 7 -0.71 -5.08 26.30
CA GLY A 7 -1.75 -5.17 25.28
C GLY A 7 -1.29 -5.53 23.87
N TRP A 8 0.03 -5.55 23.61
CA TRP A 8 0.55 -6.01 22.32
C TRP A 8 0.46 -7.54 22.22
N THR A 9 0.11 -8.02 21.04
CA THR A 9 -0.07 -9.45 20.78
C THR A 9 0.65 -9.84 19.49
N GLU A 10 1.29 -11.01 19.52
CA GLU A 10 1.92 -11.60 18.34
C GLU A 10 0.89 -12.31 17.46
N TYR A 11 0.87 -11.99 16.17
CA TYR A 11 0.03 -12.63 15.17
C TYR A 11 0.83 -12.96 13.91
N LYS A 12 0.47 -14.06 13.23
CA LYS A 12 0.97 -14.32 11.88
C LYS A 12 0.38 -13.32 10.90
N LEU A 13 1.13 -12.97 9.85
CA LEU A 13 0.70 -11.96 8.87
C LEU A 13 -0.66 -12.29 8.24
N LYS A 14 -0.96 -13.57 7.98
CA LYS A 14 -2.27 -14.04 7.46
C LYS A 14 -3.46 -13.75 8.39
N ASP A 15 -3.21 -13.58 9.68
CA ASP A 15 -4.22 -13.23 10.68
C ASP A 15 -4.36 -11.71 10.82
N ILE A 16 -3.29 -10.95 10.50
CA ILE A 16 -3.26 -9.50 10.55
C ILE A 16 -4.00 -8.90 9.37
N MET A 17 -3.78 -9.42 8.16
CA MET A 17 -4.36 -8.91 6.93
C MET A 17 -4.67 -10.01 5.90
N SER A 18 -5.40 -9.65 4.87
CA SER A 18 -5.68 -10.51 3.70
C SER A 18 -5.40 -9.79 2.40
N ILE A 19 -5.16 -10.56 1.34
CA ILE A 19 -5.08 -10.07 -0.04
C ILE A 19 -6.44 -10.30 -0.69
N SER A 20 -7.00 -9.25 -1.30
CA SER A 20 -8.26 -9.35 -2.04
C SER A 20 -8.09 -10.24 -3.28
N SER A 21 -9.09 -11.09 -3.53
CA SER A 21 -9.17 -11.93 -4.73
C SER A 21 -10.10 -11.36 -5.81
N LYS A 22 -10.71 -10.18 -5.58
CA LYS A 22 -11.63 -9.55 -6.52
C LYS A 22 -10.91 -9.20 -7.82
N ARG A 23 -11.45 -9.61 -8.96
CA ARG A 23 -10.88 -9.39 -10.29
C ARG A 23 -11.83 -8.58 -11.18
N TYR A 24 -11.25 -7.76 -12.02
CA TYR A 24 -11.87 -7.06 -13.12
C TYR A 24 -11.35 -7.66 -14.43
N ASN A 25 -12.28 -8.05 -15.31
CA ASN A 25 -11.95 -8.56 -16.63
C ASN A 25 -12.49 -7.58 -17.69
N PRO A 26 -11.65 -6.86 -18.44
CA PRO A 26 -12.08 -5.85 -19.40
C PRO A 26 -12.94 -6.42 -20.54
N ASN A 27 -12.86 -7.74 -20.80
CA ASN A 27 -13.66 -8.40 -21.82
C ASN A 27 -15.09 -8.78 -21.34
N LYS A 28 -15.35 -8.71 -20.03
CA LYS A 28 -16.62 -9.13 -19.42
C LYS A 28 -17.30 -8.01 -18.65
N ASP A 29 -16.51 -7.14 -18.03
CA ASP A 29 -16.98 -6.08 -17.15
C ASP A 29 -17.19 -4.79 -17.95
N THR A 30 -18.37 -4.21 -17.85
CA THR A 30 -18.74 -2.98 -18.56
C THR A 30 -18.43 -1.71 -17.78
N LYS A 31 -18.21 -1.83 -16.46
CA LYS A 31 -17.94 -0.69 -15.61
C LYS A 31 -16.55 -0.11 -15.89
N ASN A 32 -16.52 1.20 -15.99
CA ASN A 32 -15.27 1.92 -16.20
C ASN A 32 -14.68 2.34 -14.86
N TYR A 33 -13.38 2.07 -14.68
CA TYR A 33 -12.63 2.38 -13.48
C TYR A 33 -11.35 3.18 -13.79
N LYS A 34 -10.89 3.95 -12.83
CA LYS A 34 -9.49 4.40 -12.79
C LYS A 34 -8.59 3.20 -12.52
N CYS A 35 -7.53 3.05 -13.31
CA CYS A 35 -6.58 1.96 -13.17
C CYS A 35 -5.22 2.47 -12.70
N ILE A 36 -4.74 1.88 -11.62
CA ILE A 36 -3.41 2.14 -11.06
C ILE A 36 -2.44 1.05 -11.53
N GLU A 37 -1.39 1.46 -12.22
CA GLU A 37 -0.23 0.64 -12.54
C GLU A 37 0.92 0.97 -11.59
N LEU A 38 1.95 0.11 -11.52
CA LEU A 38 3.10 0.33 -10.63
C LEU A 38 3.82 1.66 -10.90
N GLU A 39 3.85 2.09 -12.15
CA GLU A 39 4.49 3.35 -12.56
C GLU A 39 3.78 4.59 -12.01
N HIS A 40 2.48 4.48 -11.72
CA HIS A 40 1.72 5.59 -11.14
C HIS A 40 1.99 5.79 -9.65
N ILE A 41 2.52 4.79 -8.95
CA ILE A 41 2.85 4.89 -7.52
C ILE A 41 4.31 5.31 -7.39
N GLU A 42 4.54 6.45 -6.74
CA GLU A 42 5.88 6.91 -6.42
C GLU A 42 6.51 6.02 -5.34
N SER A 43 7.80 5.73 -5.48
CA SER A 43 8.52 4.88 -4.52
C SER A 43 8.67 5.60 -3.18
N GLU A 44 8.42 4.88 -2.07
CA GLU A 44 8.65 5.31 -0.67
C GLU A 44 7.75 6.45 -0.15
N THR A 45 6.93 7.09 -1.00
CA THR A 45 6.16 8.29 -0.60
C THR A 45 4.67 8.04 -0.42
N GLY A 46 4.13 7.00 -1.04
CA GLY A 46 2.68 6.77 -1.08
C GLY A 46 1.91 7.75 -1.97
N ILE A 47 2.62 8.54 -2.78
CA ILE A 47 2.03 9.50 -3.72
C ILE A 47 1.58 8.76 -4.99
N LEU A 48 0.41 9.12 -5.49
CA LEU A 48 -0.13 8.62 -6.76
C LEU A 48 0.02 9.69 -7.84
N ASN A 49 0.88 9.42 -8.83
CA ASN A 49 1.15 10.29 -9.98
C ASN A 49 0.32 9.86 -11.21
N GLY A 50 -1.00 10.04 -11.13
CA GLY A 50 -1.91 9.74 -12.23
C GLY A 50 -2.53 8.34 -12.19
N HIS A 51 -3.24 8.01 -13.24
CA HIS A 51 -3.89 6.71 -13.48
C HIS A 51 -4.24 6.60 -14.95
N THR A 52 -4.44 5.38 -15.44
CA THR A 52 -5.06 5.10 -16.74
C THR A 52 -6.55 4.80 -16.59
N ASN A 53 -7.23 4.60 -17.71
CA ASN A 53 -8.64 4.23 -17.73
C ASN A 53 -8.76 2.72 -17.97
N SER A 54 -9.66 2.02 -17.27
CA SER A 54 -9.84 0.59 -17.46
C SER A 54 -10.35 0.19 -18.84
N LYS A 55 -10.93 1.12 -19.61
CA LYS A 55 -11.34 0.89 -21.01
C LYS A 55 -10.16 0.70 -21.96
N ASP A 56 -8.99 1.25 -21.62
CA ASP A 56 -7.79 1.20 -22.43
C ASP A 56 -6.90 -0.02 -22.09
N ILE A 57 -7.43 -0.94 -21.27
CA ILE A 57 -6.70 -2.06 -20.72
C ILE A 57 -7.22 -3.37 -21.30
N HIS A 58 -6.31 -4.27 -21.64
CA HIS A 58 -6.62 -5.60 -22.19
C HIS A 58 -6.36 -6.75 -21.21
N SER A 59 -5.77 -6.48 -20.05
CA SER A 59 -5.39 -7.50 -19.06
C SER A 59 -6.29 -7.46 -17.82
N VAL A 60 -6.49 -8.62 -17.19
CA VAL A 60 -7.21 -8.74 -15.93
C VAL A 60 -6.52 -7.94 -14.84
N LYS A 61 -7.31 -7.20 -14.05
CA LYS A 61 -6.84 -6.33 -12.96
C LYS A 61 -7.39 -6.79 -11.61
N ASN A 62 -6.78 -6.32 -10.54
CA ASN A 62 -7.31 -6.45 -9.19
C ASN A 62 -8.26 -5.30 -8.92
N VAL A 63 -9.42 -5.57 -8.30
CA VAL A 63 -10.37 -4.53 -7.87
C VAL A 63 -10.00 -4.08 -6.47
N PHE A 64 -10.01 -2.78 -6.25
CA PHE A 64 -9.84 -2.19 -4.92
C PHE A 64 -10.95 -1.19 -4.60
N GLU A 65 -11.23 -1.02 -3.33
CA GLU A 65 -12.17 -0.08 -2.77
C GLU A 65 -11.43 1.03 -2.01
N LYS A 66 -12.05 2.20 -1.90
CA LYS A 66 -11.52 3.30 -1.08
C LYS A 66 -11.21 2.82 0.35
N GLY A 67 -10.05 3.20 0.87
CA GLY A 67 -9.56 2.80 2.18
C GLY A 67 -8.81 1.46 2.22
N GLU A 68 -8.72 0.74 1.12
CA GLU A 68 -7.85 -0.43 1.03
C GLU A 68 -6.41 -0.02 0.72
N VAL A 69 -5.46 -0.86 1.11
CA VAL A 69 -4.03 -0.57 0.96
C VAL A 69 -3.47 -1.31 -0.24
N LEU A 70 -2.88 -0.58 -1.17
CA LEU A 70 -2.20 -1.15 -2.34
C LEU A 70 -0.72 -1.32 -2.04
N TYR A 71 -0.15 -2.48 -2.38
CA TYR A 71 1.26 -2.79 -2.21
C TYR A 71 1.84 -3.46 -3.45
N GLY A 72 2.89 -2.86 -4.01
CA GLY A 72 3.60 -3.39 -5.18
C GLY A 72 4.41 -4.64 -4.82
N LYS A 73 3.91 -5.83 -5.22
CA LYS A 73 4.62 -7.09 -4.98
C LYS A 73 5.82 -7.30 -5.91
N LEU A 74 5.79 -6.72 -7.12
CA LEU A 74 6.90 -6.77 -8.07
C LEU A 74 7.97 -5.76 -7.65
N ARG A 75 9.21 -6.22 -7.54
CA ARG A 75 10.35 -5.43 -7.08
C ARG A 75 10.07 -4.73 -5.75
N PRO A 76 9.80 -5.49 -4.68
CA PRO A 76 9.36 -4.94 -3.39
C PRO A 76 10.35 -3.95 -2.78
N TYR A 77 11.63 -4.01 -3.16
CA TYR A 77 12.64 -3.02 -2.79
C TYR A 77 12.34 -1.59 -3.25
N LEU A 78 11.45 -1.41 -4.24
CA LEU A 78 10.97 -0.09 -4.65
C LEU A 78 9.96 0.52 -3.67
N LYS A 79 9.50 -0.25 -2.68
CA LYS A 79 8.57 0.20 -1.63
C LYS A 79 7.40 1.01 -2.18
N LYS A 80 6.69 0.47 -3.18
CA LYS A 80 5.53 1.12 -3.79
C LYS A 80 4.27 0.75 -3.04
N PHE A 81 3.63 1.72 -2.41
CA PHE A 81 2.41 1.54 -1.62
C PHE A 81 1.49 2.76 -1.78
N TYR A 82 0.19 2.56 -1.59
CA TYR A 82 -0.81 3.63 -1.67
C TYR A 82 -2.02 3.30 -0.81
N LEU A 83 -2.53 4.27 -0.05
CA LEU A 83 -3.82 4.16 0.61
C LEU A 83 -4.89 4.68 -0.35
N ALA A 84 -5.80 3.82 -0.78
CA ALA A 84 -6.76 4.13 -1.83
C ALA A 84 -7.72 5.26 -1.41
N LYS A 85 -7.71 6.37 -2.15
CA LYS A 85 -8.59 7.52 -1.94
C LYS A 85 -9.90 7.43 -2.76
N PHE A 86 -10.04 6.40 -3.61
CA PHE A 86 -11.19 6.13 -4.49
C PHE A 86 -11.30 4.63 -4.80
N ASP A 87 -12.43 4.21 -5.36
CA ASP A 87 -12.62 2.84 -5.86
C ASP A 87 -12.03 2.70 -7.27
N GLY A 88 -11.38 1.59 -7.56
CA GLY A 88 -10.72 1.41 -8.84
C GLY A 88 -10.22 -0.01 -9.09
N VAL A 89 -9.37 -0.11 -10.09
CA VAL A 89 -8.64 -1.34 -10.41
C VAL A 89 -7.14 -1.08 -10.44
N CYS A 90 -6.33 -2.11 -10.20
CA CYS A 90 -4.89 -1.97 -10.25
C CYS A 90 -4.23 -3.17 -10.92
N SER A 91 -2.96 -3.01 -11.28
CA SER A 91 -2.13 -4.07 -11.85
C SER A 91 -2.20 -5.36 -11.05
N SER A 92 -2.13 -6.50 -11.72
CA SER A 92 -1.97 -7.80 -11.06
C SER A 92 -0.68 -7.92 -10.24
N GLU A 93 0.29 -7.04 -10.49
CA GLU A 93 1.54 -6.93 -9.71
C GLU A 93 1.39 -6.06 -8.45
N ILE A 94 0.19 -5.59 -8.16
CA ILE A 94 -0.15 -4.86 -6.94
C ILE A 94 -1.10 -5.72 -6.10
N TRP A 95 -0.74 -6.01 -4.86
CA TRP A 95 -1.65 -6.59 -3.89
C TRP A 95 -2.62 -5.54 -3.36
N VAL A 96 -3.88 -5.92 -3.24
CA VAL A 96 -4.91 -5.15 -2.55
C VAL A 96 -5.06 -5.76 -1.15
N LEU A 97 -4.58 -5.05 -0.15
CA LEU A 97 -4.51 -5.51 1.23
C LEU A 97 -5.68 -4.96 2.05
N LYS A 98 -6.24 -5.82 2.89
CA LYS A 98 -7.31 -5.47 3.82
C LYS A 98 -6.98 -5.98 5.23
N GLY A 99 -7.09 -5.11 6.21
CA GLY A 99 -6.87 -5.47 7.61
C GLY A 99 -7.91 -6.43 8.15
N LYS A 100 -7.48 -7.37 9.00
CA LYS A 100 -8.31 -8.31 9.79
C LYS A 100 -8.23 -8.00 11.29
N LYS A 101 -7.02 -7.99 11.83
CA LYS A 101 -6.70 -7.63 13.23
C LYS A 101 -6.22 -6.19 13.35
N VAL A 102 -6.07 -5.50 12.22
CA VAL A 102 -5.63 -4.12 12.14
C VAL A 102 -6.60 -3.30 11.29
N ILE A 103 -6.73 -2.02 11.59
CA ILE A 103 -7.43 -1.08 10.72
C ILE A 103 -6.57 -0.75 9.49
N ASN A 104 -7.19 -0.44 8.36
CA ASN A 104 -6.46 -0.17 7.10
C ASN A 104 -5.52 1.03 7.21
N ASP A 105 -5.90 2.08 7.94
CA ASP A 105 -5.03 3.24 8.16
C ASP A 105 -3.74 2.87 8.91
N PHE A 106 -3.82 1.99 9.90
CA PHE A 106 -2.64 1.45 10.57
C PHE A 106 -1.86 0.49 9.65
N LEU A 107 -2.57 -0.37 8.90
CA LEU A 107 -1.97 -1.29 7.94
C LEU A 107 -1.12 -0.56 6.91
N TYR A 108 -1.57 0.61 6.44
CA TYR A 108 -0.82 1.46 5.53
C TYR A 108 0.57 1.84 6.07
N TYR A 109 0.68 2.17 7.36
CA TYR A 109 1.97 2.46 8.01
C TYR A 109 2.73 1.21 8.39
N PHE A 110 2.02 0.14 8.76
CA PHE A 110 2.62 -1.14 9.10
C PHE A 110 3.45 -1.72 7.94
N ILE A 111 2.95 -1.68 6.71
CA ILE A 111 3.68 -2.19 5.54
C ILE A 111 4.89 -1.35 5.14
N GLN A 112 5.03 -0.15 5.67
CA GLN A 112 6.17 0.73 5.43
C GLN A 112 7.36 0.43 6.35
N GLN A 113 7.17 -0.36 7.41
CA GLN A 113 8.23 -0.71 8.36
C GLN A 113 9.35 -1.50 7.66
N ASP A 114 10.59 -1.23 8.08
CA ASP A 114 11.77 -1.90 7.53
C ASP A 114 11.73 -3.42 7.68
N ASN A 115 11.19 -3.93 8.81
CA ASN A 115 11.02 -5.36 9.03
C ASN A 115 10.05 -5.99 8.01
N PHE A 116 8.92 -5.34 7.71
CA PHE A 116 7.99 -5.81 6.69
C PHE A 116 8.67 -5.83 5.31
N ASN A 117 9.33 -4.74 4.95
CA ASN A 117 10.02 -4.61 3.66
C ASN A 117 11.20 -5.58 3.54
N TYR A 118 11.93 -5.83 4.61
CA TYR A 118 12.98 -6.85 4.62
C TYR A 118 12.42 -8.23 4.26
N ILE A 119 11.32 -8.64 4.90
CA ILE A 119 10.65 -9.93 4.66
C ILE A 119 10.07 -9.99 3.24
N ALA A 120 9.47 -8.90 2.74
CA ALA A 120 8.95 -8.82 1.39
C ALA A 120 10.03 -8.94 0.31
N ASN A 121 11.27 -8.58 0.64
CA ASN A 121 12.43 -8.70 -0.25
C ASN A 121 13.11 -10.08 -0.21
N VAL A 122 12.70 -10.96 0.72
CA VAL A 122 13.10 -12.38 0.69
C VAL A 122 12.34 -13.04 -0.45
N SER A 123 12.85 -12.87 -1.68
CA SER A 123 12.19 -13.34 -2.89
C SER A 123 12.92 -14.49 -3.54
N ILE A 124 12.16 -15.41 -4.14
CA ILE A 124 12.68 -16.46 -4.99
C ILE A 124 12.73 -15.89 -6.42
N GLY A 125 13.92 -15.68 -6.95
CA GLY A 125 14.13 -15.24 -8.33
C GLY A 125 15.01 -14.00 -8.48
N MET A 126 16.05 -14.06 -9.31
CA MET A 126 17.08 -13.02 -9.42
C MET A 126 16.73 -11.88 -10.41
N ILE A 127 15.90 -12.13 -11.43
CA ILE A 127 15.69 -11.18 -12.52
C ILE A 127 14.47 -10.27 -12.30
N MET A 128 13.37 -10.82 -11.76
CA MET A 128 12.15 -10.08 -11.46
C MET A 128 11.61 -10.49 -10.09
N PRO A 129 12.22 -10.01 -8.99
CA PRO A 129 11.84 -10.41 -7.64
C PRO A 129 10.41 -9.99 -7.33
N ARG A 130 9.67 -10.90 -6.72
CA ARG A 130 8.31 -10.65 -6.22
C ARG A 130 8.22 -11.05 -4.75
N ALA A 131 7.50 -10.27 -3.98
CA ALA A 131 7.13 -10.66 -2.63
C ALA A 131 6.29 -11.94 -2.69
N ASP A 132 6.63 -12.91 -1.84
CA ASP A 132 5.97 -14.22 -1.77
C ASP A 132 5.02 -14.26 -0.58
N TRP A 133 3.72 -14.25 -0.87
CA TRP A 133 2.69 -14.31 0.17
C TRP A 133 2.71 -15.63 0.95
N SER A 134 3.05 -16.75 0.32
CA SER A 134 3.12 -18.05 0.99
C SER A 134 4.16 -18.05 2.10
N TYR A 135 5.30 -17.43 1.86
CA TYR A 135 6.33 -17.22 2.87
C TYR A 135 5.94 -16.16 3.89
N MET A 136 5.57 -14.95 3.43
CA MET A 136 5.29 -13.82 4.30
C MET A 136 4.14 -14.09 5.27
N SER A 137 3.11 -14.81 4.82
CA SER A 137 1.89 -15.09 5.60
C SER A 137 2.13 -15.85 6.91
N GLU A 138 3.23 -16.60 7.00
CA GLU A 138 3.61 -17.40 8.17
C GLU A 138 4.50 -16.64 9.16
N ILE A 139 5.02 -15.48 8.79
CA ILE A 139 5.87 -14.66 9.65
C ILE A 139 5.00 -13.94 10.69
N SER A 140 5.50 -13.93 11.93
CA SER A 140 4.82 -13.28 13.05
C SER A 140 5.28 -11.84 13.24
N PHE A 141 4.32 -11.00 13.64
CA PHE A 141 4.52 -9.59 13.99
C PHE A 141 3.78 -9.23 15.28
N ASN A 142 4.34 -8.32 16.03
CA ASN A 142 3.71 -7.77 17.22
C ASN A 142 2.77 -6.62 16.84
N ILE A 143 1.52 -6.71 17.24
CA ILE A 143 0.45 -5.78 16.88
C ILE A 143 -0.11 -5.12 18.13
N PRO A 144 -0.21 -3.78 18.16
CA PRO A 144 -0.82 -3.05 19.25
C PRO A 144 -2.33 -3.25 19.32
N PRO A 145 -2.95 -2.97 20.48
CA PRO A 145 -4.41 -2.96 20.59
C PRO A 145 -5.04 -1.88 19.71
N LEU A 146 -6.31 -2.05 19.36
CA LEU A 146 -7.03 -1.22 18.37
C LEU A 146 -6.95 0.28 18.65
N ASP A 147 -7.06 0.70 19.90
CA ASP A 147 -7.00 2.12 20.28
C ASP A 147 -5.61 2.72 20.05
N GLU A 148 -4.58 1.92 20.25
CA GLU A 148 -3.21 2.35 19.95
C GLU A 148 -2.96 2.40 18.44
N GLN A 149 -3.47 1.44 17.66
CA GLN A 149 -3.45 1.49 16.19
C GLN A 149 -4.05 2.79 15.66
N LYS A 150 -5.23 3.20 16.17
CA LYS A 150 -5.89 4.45 15.80
C LYS A 150 -5.05 5.68 16.13
N ARG A 151 -4.44 5.70 17.33
CA ARG A 151 -3.56 6.80 17.74
C ARG A 151 -2.33 6.92 16.86
N ILE A 152 -1.66 5.80 16.58
CA ILE A 152 -0.49 5.75 15.70
C ILE A 152 -0.88 6.22 14.29
N ALA A 153 -1.91 5.65 13.69
CA ALA A 153 -2.36 6.03 12.34
C ALA A 153 -2.75 7.51 12.26
N SER A 154 -3.48 8.02 13.25
CA SER A 154 -3.86 9.43 13.31
C SER A 154 -2.66 10.38 13.46
N ALA A 155 -1.66 10.00 14.25
CA ALA A 155 -0.46 10.82 14.42
C ALA A 155 0.36 10.88 13.11
N LEU A 156 0.58 9.72 12.49
CA LEU A 156 1.36 9.63 11.25
C LEU A 156 0.65 10.30 10.07
N SER A 157 -0.67 10.14 9.94
CA SER A 157 -1.44 10.81 8.87
C SER A 157 -1.41 12.34 8.95
N LYS A 158 -1.32 12.91 10.15
CA LYS A 158 -1.13 14.37 10.34
C LYS A 158 0.25 14.81 9.86
N ILE A 159 1.28 14.00 10.11
CA ILE A 159 2.64 14.26 9.63
C ILE A 159 2.67 14.20 8.10
N ASP A 160 2.06 13.19 7.49
CA ASP A 160 1.97 13.07 6.03
C ASP A 160 1.26 14.28 5.41
N ALA A 161 0.12 14.71 5.99
CA ALA A 161 -0.59 15.89 5.52
C ALA A 161 0.26 17.17 5.62
N TYR A 162 1.05 17.30 6.68
CA TYR A 162 1.98 18.41 6.83
C TYR A 162 3.09 18.39 5.77
N LEU A 163 3.65 17.21 5.52
CA LEU A 163 4.68 17.02 4.49
C LEU A 163 4.14 17.31 3.08
N GLU A 164 2.95 16.78 2.72
CA GLU A 164 2.30 17.09 1.44
C GLU A 164 2.10 18.59 1.24
N ASN A 165 1.62 19.31 2.27
CA ASN A 165 1.44 20.75 2.20
C ASN A 165 2.77 21.50 2.04
N THR A 166 3.82 21.06 2.72
CA THR A 166 5.16 21.65 2.63
C THR A 166 5.73 21.48 1.22
N ILE A 167 5.61 20.30 0.63
CA ILE A 167 6.05 20.02 -0.75
C ILE A 167 5.33 20.93 -1.74
N LYS A 168 4.00 21.07 -1.63
CA LYS A 168 3.22 21.98 -2.49
C LYS A 168 3.69 23.43 -2.38
N LEU A 169 3.95 23.91 -1.17
CA LEU A 169 4.48 25.26 -0.96
C LEU A 169 5.86 25.47 -1.58
N ILE A 170 6.72 24.46 -1.55
CA ILE A 170 8.04 24.51 -2.20
C ILE A 170 7.87 24.60 -3.73
N GLU A 171 7.02 23.76 -4.31
CA GLU A 171 6.73 23.75 -5.75
C GLU A 171 6.15 25.10 -6.21
N GLU A 172 5.21 25.67 -5.48
CA GLU A 172 4.63 26.99 -5.76
C GLU A 172 5.69 28.08 -5.72
N LYS A 173 6.56 28.09 -4.71
CA LYS A 173 7.66 29.05 -4.60
C LYS A 173 8.68 28.90 -5.74
N GLU A 174 8.97 27.69 -6.16
CA GLU A 174 9.86 27.45 -7.30
C GLU A 174 9.25 27.91 -8.63
N ARG A 175 7.93 27.71 -8.83
CA ARG A 175 7.22 28.26 -9.98
C ARG A 175 7.28 29.79 -9.97
N PHE A 176 7.01 30.42 -8.84
CA PHE A 176 7.09 31.87 -8.70
C PHE A 176 8.48 32.41 -9.02
N LYS A 177 9.55 31.77 -8.54
CA LYS A 177 10.94 32.16 -8.86
C LYS A 177 11.29 32.05 -10.35
N ARG A 178 10.66 31.10 -11.07
CA ARG A 178 10.86 30.89 -12.51
C ARG A 178 10.00 31.84 -13.38
N GLY A 179 9.11 32.63 -12.77
CA GLY A 179 8.25 33.57 -13.48
C GLY A 179 7.11 32.92 -14.27
N ILE A 180 6.69 31.73 -13.84
CA ILE A 180 5.60 30.96 -14.46
C ILE A 180 4.37 31.02 -13.55
#